data_1bf2ac72082ce1ed2ec718afe8b05cfb
#
_entry.id   1bf2ac72082ce1ed2ec718afe8b05cfb
#
_cell.length_a   1.000
_cell.length_b   1.000
_cell.length_c   1.000
_cell.angle_alpha   90.00
_cell.angle_beta   90.00
_cell.angle_gamma   90.00
#
_symmetry.space_group_name_H-M   'P 1'
#
loop_
_entity.id
_entity.type
_entity.pdbx_description
1 polymer ?
#
loop_
_entity_poly.entity_id
_entity_poly.type
_entity_poly.pdbx_seq_one_letter_code
_entity_poly.pdbx_strand_id
1 'polypeptide(L)'
;MKKSVALIIKKEIMPIAMNTITETINTPVTDECEVLVAGGGFAGISAAISASRQGADVTLVEREYILGGLGTAGIVTIYLPLCDGMGKQVSFGIAEELFRLSIKYGAEDKYPTAWLEPGNEELRKKQRFEVQYNPHMFALLAEKLLIENGVKILYGTCVCSVAMDGKKISSVIVENKSGRTAIAVKKSVVDCTGDADIAKLSGAATKEYAPKNILAAWHYSVSVSRGLSLHMVGACDSAVEKEEDVLTNRRFTGLDGTELSEMTQMAHSFILNDIMNNRKRDISHVPVTIPTIPQIRMTRRIDGVYTIDDTQMHKQFSDSVGLFSDWRKRGPVYELPFSTLYGNDVKNLICAGRCISVTDAMWDITRVIPVCAVSGEAAGTAAAMTDDFASLPIEDLQTVLTKNGVILHE
;
A
#
# COMPACT_ATOMS: atom_id res chain seq x y z
N MET A 1 33.45 11.55 17.15
CA MET A 1 32.40 10.99 17.99
C MET A 1 31.66 9.83 17.29
N LYS A 2 32.41 8.86 16.67
CA LYS A 2 31.83 7.69 15.95
C LYS A 2 31.98 6.36 16.74
N LYS A 3 32.22 6.40 18.04
CA LYS A 3 32.59 5.18 18.82
C LYS A 3 31.60 4.77 19.90
N SER A 4 30.39 5.35 20.00
CA SER A 4 29.49 5.08 21.14
C SER A 4 28.17 4.35 20.84
N VAL A 5 27.91 3.90 19.61
CA VAL A 5 26.69 3.16 19.28
C VAL A 5 26.93 1.65 19.01
N ALA A 6 28.18 1.20 19.04
CA ALA A 6 28.54 -0.16 18.64
C ALA A 6 28.59 -1.19 19.80
N LEU A 7 28.02 -0.91 20.97
CA LEU A 7 28.21 -1.79 22.13
C LEU A 7 26.95 -2.43 22.69
N ILE A 8 25.90 -2.62 21.92
CA ILE A 8 24.79 -3.48 22.33
C ILE A 8 24.40 -4.31 21.11
N ILE A 9 24.74 -5.56 21.11
CA ILE A 9 24.24 -6.74 20.43
C ILE A 9 25.41 -7.57 19.86
N LYS A 10 26.12 -8.27 20.75
CA LYS A 10 26.70 -9.59 20.46
C LYS A 10 26.37 -10.52 21.61
N LYS A 11 25.08 -10.93 21.68
CA LYS A 11 24.74 -12.23 22.24
C LYS A 11 24.61 -13.16 21.04
N GLU A 12 25.51 -14.11 20.90
CA GLU A 12 25.28 -15.28 20.05
C GLU A 12 24.01 -15.93 20.56
N ILE A 13 22.92 -15.76 19.80
CA ILE A 13 21.66 -16.49 20.06
C ILE A 13 21.93 -17.91 19.59
N MET A 14 22.21 -18.82 20.56
CA MET A 14 22.16 -20.24 20.25
C MET A 14 20.79 -20.55 19.66
N PRO A 15 20.70 -21.38 18.61
CA PRO A 15 19.42 -21.77 18.06
C PRO A 15 18.61 -22.47 19.16
N ILE A 16 17.54 -21.83 19.61
CA ILE A 16 16.54 -22.45 20.48
C ILE A 16 15.97 -23.60 19.65
N ALA A 17 16.08 -24.83 20.15
CA ALA A 17 15.33 -25.95 19.56
C ALA A 17 13.87 -25.54 19.51
N MET A 18 13.31 -25.38 18.29
CA MET A 18 11.92 -24.97 18.13
C MET A 18 11.02 -26.12 18.56
N ASN A 19 10.61 -26.10 19.84
CA ASN A 19 9.54 -26.96 20.31
C ASN A 19 8.23 -26.41 19.73
N THR A 20 7.49 -27.25 19.02
CA THR A 20 6.14 -26.93 18.56
C THR A 20 5.15 -27.16 19.68
N ILE A 21 4.23 -26.22 19.86
CA ILE A 21 3.03 -26.38 20.68
C ILE A 21 1.85 -26.59 19.75
N THR A 22 1.08 -27.66 19.97
CA THR A 22 -0.17 -27.88 19.25
C THR A 22 -1.31 -27.22 20.01
N GLU A 23 -2.05 -26.35 19.34
CA GLU A 23 -3.25 -25.69 19.87
C GLU A 23 -4.46 -26.09 19.03
N THR A 24 -5.57 -26.45 19.68
CA THR A 24 -6.84 -26.72 19.01
C THR A 24 -7.87 -25.71 19.50
N ILE A 25 -8.34 -24.84 18.60
CA ILE A 25 -9.26 -23.75 18.92
C ILE A 25 -10.52 -23.90 18.09
N ASN A 26 -11.69 -23.79 18.74
CA ASN A 26 -12.96 -23.55 18.07
C ASN A 26 -13.15 -22.06 17.89
N THR A 27 -12.99 -21.58 16.66
CA THR A 27 -13.12 -20.15 16.34
C THR A 27 -14.57 -19.84 15.97
N PRO A 28 -15.30 -18.98 16.74
CA PRO A 28 -16.66 -18.63 16.39
C PRO A 28 -16.71 -17.75 15.15
N VAL A 29 -17.67 -18.03 14.26
CA VAL A 29 -18.02 -17.11 13.15
C VAL A 29 -18.96 -16.04 13.72
N THR A 30 -18.51 -14.81 13.78
CA THR A 30 -19.23 -13.70 14.41
C THR A 30 -19.73 -12.68 13.42
N ASP A 31 -19.31 -12.78 12.16
CA ASP A 31 -19.63 -11.83 11.12
C ASP A 31 -19.61 -12.49 9.74
N GLU A 32 -20.26 -11.83 8.75
CA GLU A 32 -20.26 -12.26 7.36
C GLU A 32 -20.24 -11.06 6.41
N CYS A 33 -19.71 -11.24 5.22
CA CYS A 33 -19.74 -10.24 4.13
C CYS A 33 -19.68 -10.92 2.76
N GLU A 34 -20.03 -10.20 1.70
CA GLU A 34 -19.77 -10.67 0.34
C GLU A 34 -18.31 -10.52 -0.02
N VAL A 35 -17.73 -9.34 0.22
CA VAL A 35 -16.34 -9.02 -0.09
C VAL A 35 -15.61 -8.62 1.19
N LEU A 36 -14.54 -9.34 1.51
CA LEU A 36 -13.64 -8.97 2.58
C LEU A 36 -12.40 -8.30 1.99
N VAL A 37 -12.09 -7.10 2.46
CA VAL A 37 -10.87 -6.36 2.11
C VAL A 37 -9.92 -6.39 3.31
N ALA A 38 -8.74 -6.99 3.14
CA ALA A 38 -7.73 -7.07 4.18
C ALA A 38 -6.65 -6.01 4.01
N GLY A 39 -6.59 -5.06 4.95
CA GLY A 39 -5.68 -3.91 4.94
C GLY A 39 -6.33 -2.62 4.44
N GLY A 40 -6.31 -1.59 5.28
CA GLY A 40 -6.89 -0.27 5.02
C GLY A 40 -5.90 0.76 4.45
N GLY A 41 -4.87 0.32 3.71
CA GLY A 41 -4.01 1.18 2.91
C GLY A 41 -4.73 1.77 1.70
N PHE A 42 -4.05 2.57 0.87
CA PHE A 42 -4.67 3.17 -0.32
C PHE A 42 -5.32 2.15 -1.27
N ALA A 43 -4.71 0.98 -1.44
CA ALA A 43 -5.29 -0.10 -2.24
C ALA A 43 -6.59 -0.63 -1.62
N GLY A 44 -6.59 -0.86 -0.29
CA GLY A 44 -7.79 -1.37 0.39
C GLY A 44 -8.92 -0.35 0.47
N ILE A 45 -8.60 0.93 0.68
CA ILE A 45 -9.59 2.02 0.59
C ILE A 45 -10.24 2.02 -0.80
N SER A 46 -9.43 1.98 -1.85
CA SER A 46 -9.89 1.96 -3.25
C SER A 46 -10.73 0.71 -3.55
N ALA A 47 -10.27 -0.47 -3.12
CA ALA A 47 -10.97 -1.73 -3.31
C ALA A 47 -12.33 -1.77 -2.59
N ALA A 48 -12.37 -1.31 -1.34
CA ALA A 48 -13.59 -1.31 -0.56
C ALA A 48 -14.65 -0.34 -1.13
N ILE A 49 -14.23 0.87 -1.54
CA ILE A 49 -15.10 1.84 -2.18
C ILE A 49 -15.67 1.27 -3.49
N SER A 50 -14.78 0.71 -4.32
CA SER A 50 -15.17 0.21 -5.63
C SER A 50 -16.10 -1.01 -5.53
N ALA A 51 -15.83 -1.96 -4.63
CA ALA A 51 -16.70 -3.11 -4.39
C ALA A 51 -18.09 -2.67 -3.86
N SER A 52 -18.12 -1.75 -2.91
CA SER A 52 -19.37 -1.25 -2.36
C SER A 52 -20.20 -0.47 -3.39
N ARG A 53 -19.59 0.32 -4.27
CA ARG A 53 -20.25 1.00 -5.38
C ARG A 53 -20.84 0.05 -6.41
N GLN A 54 -20.37 -1.21 -6.47
CA GLN A 54 -20.98 -2.28 -7.25
C GLN A 54 -22.11 -3.01 -6.48
N GLY A 55 -22.46 -2.54 -5.29
CA GLY A 55 -23.55 -3.07 -4.48
C GLY A 55 -23.20 -4.25 -3.58
N ALA A 56 -21.92 -4.59 -3.44
CA ALA A 56 -21.46 -5.65 -2.53
C ALA A 56 -21.53 -5.20 -1.06
N ASP A 57 -21.85 -6.14 -0.16
CA ASP A 57 -21.66 -6.00 1.28
C ASP A 57 -20.16 -6.16 1.60
N VAL A 58 -19.52 -5.08 2.06
CA VAL A 58 -18.06 -5.00 2.20
C VAL A 58 -17.65 -4.82 3.65
N THR A 59 -16.79 -5.71 4.13
CA THR A 59 -16.06 -5.53 5.39
C THR A 59 -14.57 -5.30 5.10
N LEU A 60 -14.03 -4.17 5.60
CA LEU A 60 -12.61 -3.86 5.58
C LEU A 60 -12.01 -4.10 6.97
N VAL A 61 -10.96 -4.90 7.03
CA VAL A 61 -10.20 -5.13 8.28
C VAL A 61 -8.86 -4.40 8.22
N GLU A 62 -8.54 -3.64 9.28
CA GLU A 62 -7.29 -2.89 9.40
C GLU A 62 -6.66 -3.13 10.77
N ARG A 63 -5.37 -3.46 10.80
CA ARG A 63 -4.64 -3.75 12.05
C ARG A 63 -4.35 -2.52 12.90
N GLU A 64 -4.22 -1.36 12.26
CA GLU A 64 -4.02 -0.08 12.94
C GLU A 64 -5.39 0.58 13.25
N TYR A 65 -5.37 1.67 14.03
CA TYR A 65 -6.56 2.50 14.28
C TYR A 65 -6.58 3.74 13.39
N ILE A 66 -6.00 3.64 12.20
CA ILE A 66 -5.93 4.70 11.20
C ILE A 66 -5.85 4.09 9.80
N LEU A 67 -6.58 4.66 8.85
CA LEU A 67 -6.52 4.28 7.43
C LEU A 67 -5.33 4.92 6.70
N GLY A 68 -4.99 4.38 5.53
CA GLY A 68 -3.97 4.90 4.62
C GLY A 68 -2.62 4.15 4.69
N GLY A 69 -2.40 3.29 5.67
CA GLY A 69 -1.21 2.45 5.81
C GLY A 69 0.09 3.26 5.76
N LEU A 70 1.02 2.93 4.85
CA LEU A 70 2.29 3.67 4.71
C LEU A 70 2.09 5.16 4.41
N GLY A 71 1.01 5.54 3.70
CA GLY A 71 0.70 6.93 3.37
C GLY A 71 0.23 7.77 4.56
N THR A 72 -0.07 7.16 5.70
CA THR A 72 -0.50 7.84 6.93
C THR A 72 0.33 7.41 8.13
N ALA A 73 0.09 6.22 8.68
CA ALA A 73 0.83 5.65 9.80
C ALA A 73 2.35 5.51 9.51
N GLY A 74 2.72 5.24 8.27
CA GLY A 74 4.12 5.12 7.82
C GLY A 74 4.77 6.44 7.40
N ILE A 75 4.07 7.57 7.40
CA ILE A 75 4.60 8.92 7.05
C ILE A 75 5.16 9.01 5.61
N VAL A 76 4.74 8.14 4.68
CA VAL A 76 5.08 8.24 3.26
C VAL A 76 4.02 9.09 2.56
N THR A 77 4.06 10.40 2.80
CA THR A 77 2.96 11.35 2.56
C THR A 77 3.10 12.12 1.26
N ILE A 78 3.65 11.50 0.23
CA ILE A 78 3.73 12.07 -1.12
C ILE A 78 2.82 11.24 -2.03
N TYR A 79 1.74 11.85 -2.49
CA TYR A 79 0.93 11.29 -3.57
C TYR A 79 1.69 11.53 -4.87
N LEU A 80 2.36 10.48 -5.34
CA LEU A 80 3.20 10.52 -6.53
C LEU A 80 2.36 10.74 -7.80
N PRO A 81 2.96 11.04 -8.98
CA PRO A 81 2.21 11.61 -10.09
C PRO A 81 1.12 10.70 -10.65
N LEU A 82 -0.04 11.31 -10.95
CA LEU A 82 -1.10 10.75 -11.80
C LEU A 82 -0.84 11.01 -13.29
N CYS A 83 0.29 11.61 -13.67
CA CYS A 83 0.62 12.02 -15.02
C CYS A 83 1.94 11.40 -15.52
N ASP A 84 2.12 11.39 -16.83
CA ASP A 84 3.33 10.94 -17.51
C ASP A 84 4.55 11.89 -17.36
N GLY A 85 4.35 13.04 -16.73
CA GLY A 85 5.35 14.10 -16.64
C GLY A 85 5.58 14.88 -17.94
N MET A 86 4.84 14.56 -19.01
CA MET A 86 4.86 15.25 -20.31
C MET A 86 3.60 16.10 -20.55
N GLY A 87 2.71 16.18 -19.55
CA GLY A 87 1.50 17.00 -19.57
C GLY A 87 0.20 16.21 -19.77
N LYS A 88 0.27 14.88 -19.90
CA LYS A 88 -0.89 14.01 -20.04
C LYS A 88 -1.18 13.31 -18.69
N GLN A 89 -2.44 13.36 -18.25
CA GLN A 89 -2.90 12.54 -17.12
C GLN A 89 -2.97 11.07 -17.56
N VAL A 90 -2.59 10.17 -16.67
CA VAL A 90 -2.50 8.73 -16.93
C VAL A 90 -3.44 7.95 -16.03
N SER A 91 -3.39 8.18 -14.71
CA SER A 91 -4.25 7.50 -13.76
C SER A 91 -5.51 8.33 -13.47
N PHE A 92 -6.66 7.68 -13.50
CA PHE A 92 -8.00 8.25 -13.35
C PHE A 92 -8.82 7.46 -12.30
N GLY A 93 -10.13 7.62 -12.29
CA GLY A 93 -11.04 6.88 -11.40
C GLY A 93 -10.77 7.19 -9.93
N ILE A 94 -10.78 6.16 -9.09
CA ILE A 94 -10.56 6.31 -7.64
C ILE A 94 -9.14 6.83 -7.34
N ALA A 95 -8.15 6.58 -8.18
CA ALA A 95 -6.82 7.14 -7.99
C ALA A 95 -6.84 8.67 -7.98
N GLU A 96 -7.58 9.30 -8.89
CA GLU A 96 -7.77 10.75 -8.90
C GLU A 96 -8.69 11.22 -7.76
N GLU A 97 -9.75 10.47 -7.44
CA GLU A 97 -10.65 10.79 -6.33
C GLU A 97 -9.88 10.86 -5.01
N LEU A 98 -9.04 9.86 -4.71
CA LEU A 98 -8.22 9.86 -3.50
C LEU A 98 -7.13 10.94 -3.51
N PHE A 99 -6.58 11.27 -4.69
CA PHE A 99 -5.69 12.42 -4.82
C PHE A 99 -6.40 13.72 -4.40
N ARG A 100 -7.58 13.99 -4.97
CA ARG A 100 -8.38 15.18 -4.65
C ARG A 100 -8.83 15.19 -3.19
N LEU A 101 -9.13 14.01 -2.61
CA LEU A 101 -9.41 13.86 -1.20
C LEU A 101 -8.19 14.24 -0.35
N SER A 102 -6.97 13.85 -0.76
CA SER A 102 -5.74 14.08 0.00
C SER A 102 -5.36 15.55 0.15
N ILE A 103 -5.77 16.39 -0.80
CA ILE A 103 -5.52 17.84 -0.78
C ILE A 103 -6.68 18.65 -0.18
N LYS A 104 -7.82 18.04 0.02
CA LYS A 104 -8.97 18.71 0.63
C LYS A 104 -8.66 19.06 2.09
N TYR A 105 -8.78 20.31 2.45
CA TYR A 105 -8.43 20.82 3.79
C TYR A 105 -6.96 20.57 4.21
N GLY A 106 -6.07 20.53 3.27
CA GLY A 106 -4.65 20.23 3.49
C GLY A 106 -3.73 21.35 3.03
N ALA A 107 -2.70 21.03 2.31
CA ALA A 107 -1.63 21.94 1.89
C ALA A 107 -2.03 22.82 0.67
N GLU A 108 -2.97 23.74 0.86
CA GLU A 108 -3.55 24.57 -0.21
C GLU A 108 -2.50 25.37 -1.00
N ASP A 109 -1.39 25.71 -0.39
CA ASP A 109 -0.26 26.43 -1.00
C ASP A 109 0.61 25.56 -1.91
N LYS A 110 0.43 24.23 -1.86
CA LYS A 110 1.24 23.24 -2.60
C LYS A 110 0.46 22.49 -3.68
N TYR A 111 -0.74 22.96 -4.01
CA TYR A 111 -1.57 22.29 -5.00
C TYR A 111 -0.99 22.36 -6.42
N PRO A 112 -1.11 21.29 -7.20
CA PRO A 112 -0.71 21.29 -8.60
C PRO A 112 -1.77 22.02 -9.45
N THR A 113 -1.81 23.36 -9.37
CA THR A 113 -2.85 24.22 -9.96
C THR A 113 -3.02 24.01 -11.47
N ALA A 114 -1.93 23.71 -12.18
CA ALA A 114 -1.97 23.40 -13.61
C ALA A 114 -2.89 22.22 -13.96
N TRP A 115 -3.16 21.33 -13.00
CA TRP A 115 -4.00 20.13 -13.17
C TRP A 115 -5.40 20.27 -12.59
N LEU A 116 -5.56 21.21 -11.66
CA LEU A 116 -6.85 21.41 -10.97
C LEU A 116 -7.70 22.48 -11.66
N GLU A 117 -7.07 23.37 -12.43
CA GLU A 117 -7.72 24.43 -13.17
C GLU A 117 -7.79 24.12 -14.67
N PRO A 118 -8.93 24.42 -15.34
CA PRO A 118 -9.06 24.26 -16.80
C PRO A 118 -8.07 25.12 -17.58
N GLY A 119 -7.59 24.62 -18.74
CA GLY A 119 -6.87 25.44 -19.72
C GLY A 119 -5.36 25.64 -19.47
N ASN A 120 -4.77 24.91 -18.51
CA ASN A 120 -3.35 25.06 -18.17
C ASN A 120 -2.42 24.01 -18.82
N GLU A 121 -2.66 23.58 -20.07
CA GLU A 121 -1.92 22.50 -20.73
C GLU A 121 -0.40 22.74 -20.79
N GLU A 122 0.05 23.95 -21.13
CA GLU A 122 1.48 24.28 -21.16
C GLU A 122 2.14 24.26 -19.78
N LEU A 123 1.40 24.56 -18.73
CA LEU A 123 1.90 24.46 -17.36
C LEU A 123 1.97 23.01 -16.88
N ARG A 124 1.09 22.12 -17.36
CA ARG A 124 1.12 20.67 -17.03
C ARG A 124 2.42 20.00 -17.44
N LYS A 125 3.07 20.46 -18.50
CA LYS A 125 4.40 19.99 -18.90
C LYS A 125 5.51 20.38 -17.92
N LYS A 126 5.28 21.38 -17.09
CA LYS A 126 6.25 21.93 -16.12
C LYS A 126 5.96 21.49 -14.68
N GLN A 127 4.69 21.23 -14.35
CA GLN A 127 4.23 20.84 -13.03
C GLN A 127 3.72 19.40 -13.07
N ARG A 128 4.25 18.52 -12.20
CA ARG A 128 3.73 17.17 -12.08
C ARG A 128 2.39 17.17 -11.35
N PHE A 129 1.54 16.20 -11.66
CA PHE A 129 0.28 15.99 -10.96
C PHE A 129 0.52 15.16 -9.70
N GLU A 130 1.25 15.73 -8.75
CA GLU A 130 1.67 15.13 -7.49
C GLU A 130 1.55 16.13 -6.35
N VAL A 131 1.46 15.66 -5.10
CA VAL A 131 1.37 16.52 -3.93
C VAL A 131 1.89 15.83 -2.67
N GLN A 132 2.52 16.60 -1.79
CA GLN A 132 2.69 16.23 -0.40
C GLN A 132 1.44 16.65 0.38
N TYR A 133 0.77 15.69 1.01
CA TYR A 133 -0.53 15.91 1.69
C TYR A 133 -0.42 15.74 3.21
N ASN A 134 -1.46 16.20 3.91
CA ASN A 134 -1.60 15.98 5.35
C ASN A 134 -2.16 14.57 5.63
N PRO A 135 -1.37 13.67 6.25
CA PRO A 135 -1.76 12.27 6.45
C PRO A 135 -2.97 12.10 7.36
N HIS A 136 -3.10 12.94 8.40
CA HIS A 136 -4.19 12.82 9.36
C HIS A 136 -5.51 13.30 8.77
N MET A 137 -5.49 14.40 7.99
CA MET A 137 -6.68 14.85 7.27
C MET A 137 -7.13 13.81 6.23
N PHE A 138 -6.18 13.24 5.49
CA PHE A 138 -6.50 12.17 4.55
C PHE A 138 -7.17 10.98 5.23
N ALA A 139 -6.61 10.51 6.36
CA ALA A 139 -7.15 9.36 7.08
C ALA A 139 -8.60 9.57 7.53
N LEU A 140 -8.90 10.75 8.10
CA LEU A 140 -10.25 11.09 8.55
C LEU A 140 -11.25 11.21 7.38
N LEU A 141 -10.80 11.80 6.26
CA LEU A 141 -11.64 11.95 5.07
C LEU A 141 -11.86 10.62 4.37
N ALA A 142 -10.86 9.74 4.34
CA ALA A 142 -10.98 8.39 3.78
C ALA A 142 -11.94 7.52 4.60
N GLU A 143 -11.87 7.60 5.94
CA GLU A 143 -12.83 6.93 6.83
C GLU A 143 -14.26 7.40 6.55
N LYS A 144 -14.45 8.71 6.50
CA LYS A 144 -15.76 9.29 6.16
C LYS A 144 -16.26 8.78 4.81
N LEU A 145 -15.41 8.75 3.78
CA LEU A 145 -15.76 8.29 2.44
C LEU A 145 -16.15 6.81 2.43
N LEU A 146 -15.45 5.95 3.17
CA LEU A 146 -15.78 4.53 3.30
C LEU A 146 -17.14 4.34 3.99
N ILE A 147 -17.40 5.05 5.08
CA ILE A 147 -18.66 4.99 5.81
C ILE A 147 -19.84 5.48 4.92
N GLU A 148 -19.64 6.57 4.18
CA GLU A 148 -20.65 7.10 3.23
C GLU A 148 -20.93 6.15 2.08
N ASN A 149 -19.99 5.28 1.72
CA ASN A 149 -20.20 4.18 0.76
C ASN A 149 -20.72 2.88 1.42
N GLY A 150 -21.07 2.88 2.72
CA GLY A 150 -21.63 1.72 3.42
C GLY A 150 -20.62 0.63 3.78
N VAL A 151 -19.32 0.90 3.72
CA VAL A 151 -18.27 -0.07 4.08
C VAL A 151 -18.21 -0.23 5.59
N LYS A 152 -18.26 -1.47 6.08
CA LYS A 152 -17.99 -1.81 7.47
C LYS A 152 -16.48 -1.83 7.71
N ILE A 153 -15.99 -1.05 8.67
CA ILE A 153 -14.57 -0.96 9.01
C ILE A 153 -14.35 -1.62 10.38
N LEU A 154 -13.38 -2.55 10.46
CA LEU A 154 -12.93 -3.17 11.70
C LEU A 154 -11.47 -2.78 11.95
N TYR A 155 -11.26 -1.82 12.83
CA TYR A 155 -9.94 -1.40 13.27
C TYR A 155 -9.33 -2.32 14.33
N GLY A 156 -8.02 -2.23 14.53
CA GLY A 156 -7.30 -3.04 15.52
C GLY A 156 -7.48 -4.53 15.28
N THR A 157 -7.70 -4.94 14.03
CA THR A 157 -8.11 -6.28 13.62
C THR A 157 -7.05 -6.89 12.71
N CYS A 158 -6.33 -7.88 13.24
CA CYS A 158 -5.27 -8.59 12.53
C CYS A 158 -5.82 -9.87 11.89
N VAL A 159 -5.48 -10.11 10.63
CA VAL A 159 -5.72 -11.41 10.01
C VAL A 159 -4.70 -12.41 10.54
N CYS A 160 -5.17 -13.56 11.02
CA CYS A 160 -4.32 -14.59 11.62
C CYS A 160 -4.28 -15.88 10.79
N SER A 161 -5.37 -16.20 10.08
CA SER A 161 -5.51 -17.41 9.29
C SER A 161 -6.68 -17.30 8.32
N VAL A 162 -6.87 -18.30 7.48
CA VAL A 162 -8.03 -18.46 6.62
C VAL A 162 -8.57 -19.88 6.72
N ALA A 163 -9.88 -20.04 6.55
CA ALA A 163 -10.50 -21.35 6.36
C ALA A 163 -10.79 -21.52 4.86
N MET A 164 -10.43 -22.69 4.34
CA MET A 164 -10.59 -23.02 2.93
C MET A 164 -11.75 -24.00 2.72
N ASP A 165 -12.50 -23.80 1.66
CA ASP A 165 -13.41 -24.80 1.10
C ASP A 165 -12.95 -25.11 -0.34
N GLY A 166 -12.27 -26.24 -0.49
CA GLY A 166 -11.58 -26.58 -1.72
C GLY A 166 -10.54 -25.52 -2.11
N LYS A 167 -10.74 -24.85 -3.24
CA LYS A 167 -9.88 -23.76 -3.73
C LYS A 167 -10.45 -22.35 -3.41
N LYS A 168 -11.40 -22.23 -2.51
CA LYS A 168 -11.96 -20.93 -2.10
C LYS A 168 -11.73 -20.67 -0.62
N ILE A 169 -11.48 -19.42 -0.28
CA ILE A 169 -11.51 -18.96 1.11
C ILE A 169 -12.98 -18.85 1.52
N SER A 170 -13.37 -19.63 2.54
CA SER A 170 -14.73 -19.60 3.08
C SER A 170 -14.86 -18.66 4.27
N SER A 171 -13.77 -18.42 5.00
CA SER A 171 -13.73 -17.49 6.12
C SER A 171 -12.32 -16.94 6.33
N VAL A 172 -12.24 -15.71 6.80
CA VAL A 172 -10.98 -15.10 7.27
C VAL A 172 -11.01 -15.04 8.78
N ILE A 173 -9.99 -15.63 9.42
CA ILE A 173 -9.84 -15.65 10.87
C ILE A 173 -9.06 -14.42 11.29
N VAL A 174 -9.65 -13.67 12.20
CA VAL A 174 -9.10 -12.41 12.70
C VAL A 174 -8.95 -12.43 14.21
N GLU A 175 -8.04 -11.61 14.72
CA GLU A 175 -7.87 -11.37 16.15
C GLU A 175 -7.91 -9.88 16.43
N ASN A 176 -8.71 -9.49 17.41
CA ASN A 176 -8.87 -8.12 17.86
C ASN A 176 -9.19 -8.07 19.36
N LYS A 177 -9.67 -6.93 19.86
CA LYS A 177 -10.00 -6.75 21.28
C LYS A 177 -11.06 -7.73 21.79
N SER A 178 -11.91 -8.27 20.91
CA SER A 178 -12.94 -9.28 21.25
C SER A 178 -12.39 -10.70 21.27
N GLY A 179 -11.10 -10.89 20.95
CA GLY A 179 -10.44 -12.20 20.82
C GLY A 179 -10.42 -12.69 19.37
N ARG A 180 -10.23 -14.01 19.22
CA ARG A 180 -10.12 -14.68 17.93
C ARG A 180 -11.50 -15.08 17.41
N THR A 181 -11.86 -14.56 16.24
CA THR A 181 -13.14 -14.80 15.57
C THR A 181 -12.94 -15.02 14.06
N ALA A 182 -13.98 -15.46 13.38
CA ALA A 182 -13.97 -15.62 11.93
C ALA A 182 -15.05 -14.74 11.29
N ILE A 183 -14.74 -14.22 10.11
CA ILE A 183 -15.66 -13.50 9.21
C ILE A 183 -15.93 -14.43 8.02
N ALA A 184 -17.17 -14.85 7.84
CA ALA A 184 -17.56 -15.67 6.69
C ALA A 184 -17.54 -14.81 5.41
N VAL A 185 -16.95 -15.37 4.35
CA VAL A 185 -16.83 -14.70 3.04
C VAL A 185 -17.74 -15.42 2.04
N LYS A 186 -18.75 -14.71 1.54
CA LYS A 186 -19.73 -15.28 0.60
C LYS A 186 -19.24 -15.24 -0.84
N LYS A 187 -18.36 -14.30 -1.20
CA LYS A 187 -17.90 -14.11 -2.57
C LYS A 187 -16.36 -14.09 -2.64
N SER A 188 -15.72 -12.99 -2.30
CA SER A 188 -14.30 -12.82 -2.57
C SER A 188 -13.51 -12.12 -1.46
N VAL A 189 -12.21 -12.36 -1.45
CA VAL A 189 -11.24 -11.70 -0.57
C VAL A 189 -10.28 -10.87 -1.41
N VAL A 190 -10.09 -9.61 -1.03
CA VAL A 190 -9.10 -8.70 -1.61
C VAL A 190 -7.93 -8.56 -0.64
N ASP A 191 -6.76 -9.08 -0.99
CA ASP A 191 -5.54 -8.93 -0.21
C ASP A 191 -4.88 -7.58 -0.52
N CYS A 192 -5.07 -6.64 0.40
CA CYS A 192 -4.46 -5.31 0.41
C CYS A 192 -3.50 -5.13 1.59
N THR A 193 -3.01 -6.23 2.18
CA THR A 193 -2.13 -6.19 3.36
C THR A 193 -0.78 -5.52 3.08
N GLY A 194 -0.43 -5.42 1.81
CA GLY A 194 0.86 -4.88 1.34
C GLY A 194 1.98 -5.92 1.37
N ASP A 195 1.76 -7.04 2.04
CA ASP A 195 2.75 -8.11 2.24
C ASP A 195 2.23 -9.47 1.74
N ALA A 196 1.09 -9.49 1.00
CA ALA A 196 0.41 -10.68 0.50
C ALA A 196 0.15 -11.74 1.60
N ASP A 197 -0.34 -11.28 2.75
CA ASP A 197 -0.53 -12.15 3.92
C ASP A 197 -1.67 -13.14 3.71
N ILE A 198 -2.79 -12.71 3.11
CA ILE A 198 -3.89 -13.62 2.77
C ILE A 198 -3.45 -14.66 1.74
N ALA A 199 -2.71 -14.23 0.72
CA ALA A 199 -2.16 -15.14 -0.28
C ALA A 199 -1.27 -16.21 0.38
N LYS A 200 -0.39 -15.80 1.28
CA LYS A 200 0.47 -16.73 2.02
C LYS A 200 -0.32 -17.66 2.92
N LEU A 201 -1.29 -17.14 3.67
CA LEU A 201 -2.10 -17.92 4.61
C LEU A 201 -3.04 -18.91 3.91
N SER A 202 -3.50 -18.60 2.69
CA SER A 202 -4.36 -19.47 1.88
C SER A 202 -3.59 -20.53 1.09
N GLY A 203 -2.24 -20.49 1.12
CA GLY A 203 -1.39 -21.41 0.37
C GLY A 203 -1.22 -21.02 -1.10
N ALA A 204 -1.63 -19.83 -1.52
CA ALA A 204 -1.36 -19.34 -2.86
C ALA A 204 0.15 -19.15 -3.08
N ALA A 205 0.61 -19.34 -4.31
CA ALA A 205 2.01 -19.12 -4.67
C ALA A 205 2.38 -17.64 -4.50
N THR A 206 3.52 -17.41 -3.86
CA THR A 206 4.03 -16.06 -3.58
C THR A 206 5.51 -15.95 -3.89
N LYS A 207 6.00 -14.74 -4.15
CA LYS A 207 7.43 -14.44 -4.31
C LYS A 207 7.84 -13.30 -3.40
N GLU A 208 9.07 -13.35 -2.91
CA GLU A 208 9.66 -12.34 -2.06
C GLU A 208 10.54 -11.39 -2.86
N TYR A 209 10.68 -10.16 -2.37
CA TYR A 209 11.56 -9.16 -2.97
C TYR A 209 13.03 -9.51 -2.74
N ALA A 210 13.71 -9.97 -3.79
CA ALA A 210 15.06 -10.49 -3.68
C ALA A 210 16.11 -9.46 -3.22
N PRO A 211 16.08 -8.17 -3.66
CA PRO A 211 17.05 -7.17 -3.24
C PRO A 211 16.95 -6.77 -1.78
N LYS A 212 15.80 -7.03 -1.12
CA LYS A 212 15.45 -6.58 0.24
C LYS A 212 15.46 -5.05 0.38
N ASN A 213 14.85 -4.54 1.45
CA ASN A 213 14.66 -3.12 1.67
C ASN A 213 15.83 -2.46 2.40
N ILE A 214 16.06 -1.18 2.14
CA ILE A 214 16.92 -0.31 2.91
C ILE A 214 16.13 0.38 4.02
N LEU A 215 16.84 0.90 5.02
CA LEU A 215 16.24 1.60 6.15
C LEU A 215 15.88 3.03 5.76
N ALA A 216 14.61 3.38 5.90
CA ALA A 216 14.13 4.75 5.90
C ALA A 216 13.66 5.16 7.31
N ALA A 217 13.80 6.44 7.64
CA ALA A 217 13.47 6.98 8.95
C ALA A 217 12.83 8.38 8.80
N TRP A 218 11.73 8.47 8.06
CA TRP A 218 11.04 9.73 7.79
C TRP A 218 10.17 10.13 8.97
N HIS A 219 10.08 11.43 9.25
CA HIS A 219 9.25 11.96 10.31
C HIS A 219 8.83 13.41 10.02
N TYR A 220 7.82 13.91 10.72
CA TYR A 220 7.47 15.33 10.70
C TYR A 220 7.99 16.05 11.94
N SER A 221 8.52 17.24 11.72
CA SER A 221 8.92 18.18 12.76
C SER A 221 8.38 19.57 12.47
N VAL A 222 8.32 20.41 13.49
CA VAL A 222 7.99 21.82 13.37
C VAL A 222 9.07 22.65 14.04
N SER A 223 9.36 23.82 13.45
CA SER A 223 10.20 24.84 14.08
C SER A 223 9.72 26.24 13.72
N VAL A 224 10.14 27.25 14.50
CA VAL A 224 9.81 28.65 14.21
C VAL A 224 10.40 29.09 12.87
N SER A 225 11.60 28.60 12.54
CA SER A 225 12.31 29.00 11.32
C SER A 225 11.79 28.36 10.03
N ARG A 226 11.20 27.15 10.11
CA ARG A 226 10.82 26.36 8.93
C ARG A 226 9.33 26.00 8.86
N GLY A 227 8.58 26.22 9.95
CA GLY A 227 7.23 25.70 10.06
C GLY A 227 7.20 24.16 10.14
N LEU A 228 6.08 23.57 9.73
CA LEU A 228 5.92 22.12 9.62
C LEU A 228 6.69 21.59 8.41
N SER A 229 7.52 20.58 8.61
CA SER A 229 8.36 20.00 7.55
C SER A 229 8.48 18.48 7.67
N LEU A 230 8.46 17.80 6.52
CA LEU A 230 8.81 16.38 6.39
C LEU A 230 10.32 16.24 6.34
N HIS A 231 10.88 15.45 7.23
CA HIS A 231 12.28 15.06 7.25
C HIS A 231 12.40 13.65 6.67
N MET A 232 12.96 13.55 5.46
CA MET A 232 13.21 12.26 4.79
C MET A 232 14.62 11.78 5.14
N VAL A 233 14.78 11.17 6.31
CA VAL A 233 16.06 10.66 6.81
C VAL A 233 16.34 9.32 6.15
N GLY A 234 17.42 9.25 5.37
CA GLY A 234 17.80 8.09 4.57
C GLY A 234 16.96 7.93 3.30
N ALA A 235 17.52 7.20 2.35
CA ALA A 235 16.83 6.83 1.14
C ALA A 235 15.73 5.79 1.42
N CYS A 236 14.75 5.71 0.55
CA CYS A 236 13.62 4.78 0.70
C CYS A 236 13.57 3.70 -0.37
N ASP A 237 14.46 3.74 -1.34
CA ASP A 237 14.43 2.86 -2.51
C ASP A 237 15.67 1.97 -2.56
N SER A 238 15.52 0.80 -3.16
CA SER A 238 16.62 -0.15 -3.33
C SER A 238 17.69 0.34 -4.33
N ALA A 239 17.29 1.19 -5.27
CA ALA A 239 18.17 1.84 -6.23
C ALA A 239 18.74 3.14 -5.64
N VAL A 240 19.58 3.03 -4.63
CA VAL A 240 20.26 4.18 -4.03
C VAL A 240 21.39 4.62 -4.95
N GLU A 241 21.30 5.83 -5.48
CA GLU A 241 22.36 6.40 -6.33
C GLU A 241 23.57 6.90 -5.51
N LYS A 242 23.39 7.18 -4.21
CA LYS A 242 24.42 7.74 -3.36
C LYS A 242 24.58 6.94 -2.06
N GLU A 243 25.78 6.43 -1.80
CA GLU A 243 26.10 5.72 -0.55
C GLU A 243 25.82 6.56 0.71
N GLU A 244 25.94 7.88 0.61
CA GLU A 244 25.70 8.80 1.73
C GLU A 244 24.25 8.85 2.21
N ASP A 245 23.29 8.46 1.36
CA ASP A 245 21.86 8.38 1.69
C ASP A 245 21.49 7.07 2.39
N VAL A 246 22.41 6.09 2.43
CA VAL A 246 22.19 4.80 3.09
C VAL A 246 22.53 4.89 4.57
N LEU A 247 21.53 4.76 5.43
CA LEU A 247 21.68 4.81 6.88
C LEU A 247 22.44 3.60 7.45
N THR A 248 22.30 2.46 6.79
CA THR A 248 22.95 1.19 7.16
C THR A 248 23.09 0.27 5.96
N ASN A 249 24.17 -0.52 5.90
CA ASN A 249 24.36 -1.56 4.89
C ASN A 249 23.45 -2.79 5.10
N ARG A 250 22.75 -2.86 6.22
CA ARG A 250 21.78 -3.94 6.49
C ARG A 250 20.59 -3.81 5.57
N ARG A 251 20.12 -4.95 5.03
CA ARG A 251 18.91 -5.09 4.22
C ARG A 251 17.88 -5.85 5.01
N PHE A 252 16.60 -5.52 4.80
CA PHE A 252 15.46 -6.04 5.56
C PHE A 252 14.47 -6.72 4.61
N THR A 253 14.05 -7.94 4.96
CA THR A 253 12.99 -8.65 4.21
C THR A 253 11.62 -8.02 4.45
N GLY A 254 11.38 -7.58 5.69
CA GLY A 254 10.10 -7.07 6.15
C GLY A 254 9.06 -8.15 6.43
N LEU A 255 9.50 -9.41 6.53
CA LEU A 255 8.63 -10.58 6.72
C LEU A 255 8.87 -11.32 8.04
N ASP A 256 9.82 -10.86 8.84
CA ASP A 256 10.14 -11.42 10.17
C ASP A 256 9.88 -10.38 11.26
N GLY A 257 9.14 -10.77 12.31
CA GLY A 257 8.73 -9.85 13.37
C GLY A 257 9.90 -9.34 14.22
N THR A 258 10.97 -10.16 14.42
CA THR A 258 12.18 -9.74 15.12
C THR A 258 12.96 -8.74 14.28
N GLU A 259 13.14 -9.03 12.98
CA GLU A 259 13.78 -8.14 12.02
C GLU A 259 13.06 -6.78 11.95
N LEU A 260 11.72 -6.77 11.88
CA LEU A 260 10.92 -5.55 11.86
C LEU A 260 11.05 -4.74 13.14
N SER A 261 11.12 -5.42 14.31
CA SER A 261 11.35 -4.77 15.59
C SER A 261 12.72 -4.08 15.65
N GLU A 262 13.76 -4.75 15.18
CA GLU A 262 15.11 -4.19 15.09
C GLU A 262 15.18 -3.02 14.10
N MET A 263 14.55 -3.16 12.93
CA MET A 263 14.46 -2.10 11.93
C MET A 263 13.79 -0.86 12.51
N THR A 264 12.68 -1.04 13.23
CA THR A 264 11.94 0.06 13.88
C THR A 264 12.80 0.77 14.91
N GLN A 265 13.50 0.02 15.79
CA GLN A 265 14.40 0.61 16.79
C GLN A 265 15.55 1.38 16.15
N MET A 266 16.11 0.86 15.06
CA MET A 266 17.13 1.56 14.28
C MET A 266 16.58 2.86 13.67
N ALA A 267 15.41 2.81 13.04
CA ALA A 267 14.75 4.01 12.48
C ALA A 267 14.49 5.08 13.55
N HIS A 268 13.97 4.69 14.72
CA HIS A 268 13.77 5.61 15.85
C HIS A 268 15.07 6.26 16.32
N SER A 269 16.19 5.51 16.33
CA SER A 269 17.48 6.05 16.69
C SER A 269 17.98 7.11 15.69
N PHE A 270 17.78 6.90 14.40
CA PHE A 270 18.12 7.89 13.37
C PHE A 270 17.20 9.12 13.44
N ILE A 271 15.90 8.95 13.66
CA ILE A 271 14.95 10.04 13.86
C ILE A 271 15.38 10.89 15.08
N LEU A 272 15.65 10.24 16.21
CA LEU A 272 16.10 10.95 17.41
C LEU A 272 17.38 11.76 17.16
N ASN A 273 18.36 11.17 16.47
CA ASN A 273 19.59 11.86 16.11
C ASN A 273 19.35 13.07 15.20
N ASP A 274 18.46 12.96 14.21
CA ASP A 274 18.10 14.07 13.33
C ASP A 274 17.44 15.21 14.13
N ILE A 275 16.48 14.88 14.99
CA ILE A 275 15.81 15.87 15.87
C ILE A 275 16.84 16.58 16.75
N MET A 276 17.72 15.83 17.42
CA MET A 276 18.73 16.41 18.32
C MET A 276 19.73 17.28 17.59
N ASN A 277 20.13 16.92 16.37
CA ASN A 277 21.03 17.72 15.54
C ASN A 277 20.36 19.01 15.05
N ASN A 278 19.10 18.97 14.65
CA ASN A 278 18.34 20.15 14.25
C ASN A 278 18.10 21.09 15.46
N ARG A 279 17.84 20.56 16.66
CA ARG A 279 17.70 21.36 17.90
C ARG A 279 18.98 22.11 18.30
N LYS A 280 20.16 21.62 17.93
CA LYS A 280 21.43 22.37 18.14
C LYS A 280 21.49 23.67 17.33
N ARG A 281 20.77 23.71 16.19
CA ARG A 281 20.73 24.86 15.27
C ARG A 281 19.50 25.76 15.55
N ASP A 282 18.38 25.16 15.91
CA ASP A 282 17.13 25.84 16.23
C ASP A 282 16.45 25.12 17.40
N ILE A 283 16.53 25.72 18.58
CA ILE A 283 15.99 25.14 19.82
C ILE A 283 14.46 24.92 19.75
N SER A 284 13.76 25.65 18.88
CA SER A 284 12.32 25.50 18.66
C SER A 284 11.95 24.24 17.86
N HIS A 285 12.94 23.55 17.27
CA HIS A 285 12.70 22.34 16.50
C HIS A 285 12.21 21.18 17.38
N VAL A 286 10.99 20.71 17.13
CA VAL A 286 10.37 19.61 17.88
C VAL A 286 9.70 18.61 16.93
N PRO A 287 9.67 17.32 17.26
CA PRO A 287 8.93 16.33 16.46
C PRO A 287 7.42 16.56 16.59
N VAL A 288 6.69 16.33 15.51
CA VAL A 288 5.22 16.34 15.46
C VAL A 288 4.67 14.93 15.42
N THR A 289 5.20 14.11 14.51
CA THR A 289 4.82 12.70 14.40
C THR A 289 5.95 11.87 13.82
N ILE A 290 6.03 10.63 14.28
CA ILE A 290 6.94 9.59 13.78
C ILE A 290 6.12 8.45 13.19
N PRO A 291 6.70 7.58 12.35
CA PRO A 291 5.98 6.40 11.85
C PRO A 291 5.57 5.47 13.00
N THR A 292 4.33 5.02 12.99
CA THR A 292 3.82 4.00 13.92
C THR A 292 3.90 2.58 13.35
N ILE A 293 4.21 2.46 12.06
CA ILE A 293 4.50 1.21 11.36
C ILE A 293 5.84 1.31 10.64
N PRO A 294 6.56 0.19 10.44
CA PRO A 294 7.83 0.20 9.71
C PRO A 294 7.67 0.75 8.30
N GLN A 295 8.61 1.62 7.89
CA GLN A 295 8.60 2.20 6.54
C GLN A 295 9.17 1.21 5.52
N ILE A 296 8.61 0.02 5.43
CA ILE A 296 9.02 -1.03 4.50
C ILE A 296 8.14 -0.99 3.25
N ARG A 297 8.74 -1.26 2.08
CA ARG A 297 8.04 -1.01 0.82
C ARG A 297 7.75 -2.26 0.00
N MET A 298 8.72 -3.16 -0.13
CA MET A 298 8.63 -4.34 -0.98
C MET A 298 9.00 -5.57 -0.16
N THR A 299 8.10 -6.53 -0.06
CA THR A 299 8.25 -7.67 0.84
C THR A 299 7.92 -8.97 0.13
N ARG A 300 6.63 -9.26 -0.02
CA ARG A 300 6.08 -10.44 -0.67
C ARG A 300 4.91 -10.03 -1.56
N ARG A 301 4.74 -10.71 -2.67
CA ARG A 301 3.68 -10.52 -3.66
C ARG A 301 3.09 -11.86 -4.08
N ILE A 302 1.90 -11.83 -4.66
CA ILE A 302 1.34 -13.03 -5.31
C ILE A 302 2.21 -13.42 -6.51
N ASP A 303 2.32 -14.71 -6.80
CA ASP A 303 2.79 -15.21 -8.09
C ASP A 303 1.55 -15.34 -9.00
N GLY A 304 1.23 -14.23 -9.67
CA GLY A 304 0.01 -14.09 -10.46
C GLY A 304 0.05 -14.89 -11.76
N VAL A 305 -1.09 -14.96 -12.45
CA VAL A 305 -1.19 -15.56 -13.78
C VAL A 305 -0.23 -14.90 -14.76
N TYR A 306 -0.04 -13.60 -14.63
CA TYR A 306 0.96 -12.83 -15.36
C TYR A 306 1.85 -12.05 -14.37
N THR A 307 3.09 -11.79 -14.77
CA THR A 307 4.03 -10.93 -14.02
C THR A 307 4.49 -9.81 -14.94
N ILE A 308 4.10 -8.58 -14.65
CA ILE A 308 4.49 -7.41 -15.45
C ILE A 308 5.92 -6.97 -15.15
N ASP A 309 6.62 -6.49 -16.19
CA ASP A 309 8.03 -6.08 -16.16
C ASP A 309 8.21 -4.61 -16.58
N ASP A 310 9.23 -3.94 -16.08
CA ASP A 310 9.49 -2.52 -16.34
C ASP A 310 9.96 -2.21 -17.78
N THR A 311 10.28 -3.25 -18.57
CA THR A 311 10.55 -3.13 -20.01
C THR A 311 9.29 -3.03 -20.86
N GLN A 312 8.11 -3.26 -20.29
CA GLN A 312 6.82 -3.33 -21.00
C GLN A 312 6.09 -1.97 -21.05
N MET A 313 6.84 -0.87 -21.02
CA MET A 313 6.27 0.47 -21.24
C MET A 313 5.60 0.56 -22.62
N HIS A 314 4.47 1.28 -22.69
CA HIS A 314 3.67 1.48 -23.91
C HIS A 314 3.20 0.19 -24.59
N LYS A 315 3.22 -0.93 -23.85
CA LYS A 315 2.69 -2.20 -24.33
C LYS A 315 1.21 -2.31 -24.02
N GLN A 316 0.41 -2.61 -25.04
CA GLN A 316 -1.01 -2.84 -24.90
C GLN A 316 -1.28 -4.27 -24.40
N PHE A 317 -2.22 -4.38 -23.46
CA PHE A 317 -2.72 -5.65 -22.92
C PHE A 317 -4.23 -5.73 -23.09
N SER A 318 -4.71 -6.86 -23.63
CA SER A 318 -6.15 -7.10 -23.82
C SER A 318 -6.92 -7.14 -22.50
N ASP A 319 -6.24 -7.50 -21.39
CA ASP A 319 -6.79 -7.55 -20.04
C ASP A 319 -6.40 -6.35 -19.19
N SER A 320 -6.10 -5.19 -19.79
CA SER A 320 -5.80 -3.97 -19.07
C SER A 320 -6.97 -3.52 -18.19
N VAL A 321 -6.67 -3.14 -16.94
CA VAL A 321 -7.62 -2.63 -15.95
C VAL A 321 -7.29 -1.22 -15.46
N GLY A 322 -6.36 -0.54 -16.12
CA GLY A 322 -5.99 0.84 -15.83
C GLY A 322 -4.58 1.17 -16.27
N LEU A 323 -4.24 2.45 -16.16
CA LEU A 323 -2.95 2.99 -16.56
C LEU A 323 -2.17 3.53 -15.35
N PHE A 324 -0.85 3.45 -15.44
CA PHE A 324 0.06 4.11 -14.50
C PHE A 324 1.36 4.54 -15.19
N SER A 325 2.05 5.52 -14.59
CA SER A 325 3.31 6.05 -15.11
C SER A 325 4.51 5.65 -14.24
N ASP A 326 5.73 5.73 -14.80
CA ASP A 326 6.95 5.64 -14.00
C ASP A 326 7.17 6.97 -13.26
N TRP A 327 6.95 6.96 -11.96
CA TRP A 327 7.10 8.14 -11.11
C TRP A 327 8.54 8.69 -11.07
N ARG A 328 9.53 7.86 -11.38
CA ARG A 328 10.97 8.19 -11.32
C ARG A 328 11.44 9.01 -12.52
N LYS A 329 10.78 8.86 -13.68
CA LYS A 329 11.15 9.51 -14.93
C LYS A 329 9.93 9.96 -15.74
N ARG A 330 10.13 10.82 -16.72
CA ARG A 330 9.07 11.33 -17.60
C ARG A 330 8.92 10.44 -18.83
N GLY A 331 7.71 10.23 -19.28
CA GLY A 331 7.35 9.58 -20.53
C GLY A 331 6.75 8.19 -20.35
N PRO A 332 7.40 7.22 -19.69
CA PRO A 332 6.89 5.85 -19.63
C PRO A 332 5.50 5.74 -18.99
N VAL A 333 4.62 5.05 -19.70
CA VAL A 333 3.28 4.67 -19.27
C VAL A 333 3.15 3.16 -19.41
N TYR A 334 2.40 2.56 -18.51
CA TYR A 334 2.14 1.12 -18.48
C TYR A 334 0.64 0.87 -18.35
N GLU A 335 0.17 -0.17 -19.01
CA GLU A 335 -1.13 -0.77 -18.74
C GLU A 335 -1.00 -1.80 -17.62
N LEU A 336 -1.98 -1.85 -16.70
CA LEU A 336 -2.05 -2.85 -15.64
C LEU A 336 -2.86 -4.05 -16.11
N PRO A 337 -2.24 -5.22 -16.38
CA PRO A 337 -2.99 -6.41 -16.76
C PRO A 337 -3.77 -6.97 -15.55
N PHE A 338 -5.03 -7.34 -15.73
CA PHE A 338 -5.86 -7.98 -14.69
C PHE A 338 -5.22 -9.25 -14.15
N SER A 339 -4.61 -10.04 -15.02
CA SER A 339 -3.92 -11.28 -14.71
C SER A 339 -2.71 -11.13 -13.76
N THR A 340 -2.28 -9.90 -13.46
CA THR A 340 -1.27 -9.64 -12.42
C THR A 340 -1.87 -9.60 -11.00
N LEU A 341 -3.18 -9.52 -10.87
CA LEU A 341 -3.86 -9.32 -9.59
C LEU A 341 -4.25 -10.63 -8.90
N TYR A 342 -4.32 -11.76 -9.63
CA TYR A 342 -4.74 -13.05 -9.07
C TYR A 342 -3.86 -14.20 -9.57
N GLY A 343 -3.88 -15.32 -8.83
CA GLY A 343 -3.18 -16.57 -9.16
C GLY A 343 -4.16 -17.72 -9.44
N ASN A 344 -3.62 -18.91 -9.74
CA ASN A 344 -4.40 -20.09 -10.09
C ASN A 344 -4.76 -21.00 -8.89
N ASP A 345 -4.20 -20.71 -7.70
CA ASP A 345 -4.30 -21.61 -6.55
C ASP A 345 -5.59 -21.39 -5.76
N VAL A 346 -6.00 -20.13 -5.60
CA VAL A 346 -7.16 -19.72 -4.82
C VAL A 346 -8.09 -18.87 -5.68
N LYS A 347 -9.28 -19.41 -5.97
CA LYS A 347 -10.19 -18.86 -6.98
C LYS A 347 -10.77 -17.49 -6.64
N ASN A 348 -11.11 -17.29 -5.36
CA ASN A 348 -11.76 -16.08 -4.85
C ASN A 348 -10.81 -15.13 -4.11
N LEU A 349 -9.51 -15.24 -4.37
CA LEU A 349 -8.48 -14.35 -3.86
C LEU A 349 -7.93 -13.46 -4.97
N ILE A 350 -7.97 -12.16 -4.74
CA ILE A 350 -7.34 -11.15 -5.60
C ILE A 350 -6.46 -10.23 -4.75
N CYS A 351 -5.33 -9.81 -5.29
CA CYS A 351 -4.37 -8.92 -4.62
C CYS A 351 -4.39 -7.52 -5.21
N ALA A 352 -4.16 -6.51 -4.40
CA ALA A 352 -4.01 -5.13 -4.88
C ALA A 352 -2.93 -4.37 -4.12
N GLY A 353 -2.43 -3.29 -4.70
CA GLY A 353 -1.35 -2.49 -4.12
C GLY A 353 0.01 -3.13 -4.29
N ARG A 354 0.80 -3.17 -3.21
CA ARG A 354 2.18 -3.69 -3.25
C ARG A 354 2.27 -5.21 -3.46
N CYS A 355 1.14 -5.92 -3.34
CA CYS A 355 1.08 -7.38 -3.42
C CYS A 355 0.87 -7.93 -4.83
N ILE A 356 0.68 -7.09 -5.85
CA ILE A 356 0.42 -7.52 -7.24
C ILE A 356 1.66 -8.18 -7.87
N SER A 357 1.44 -9.01 -8.90
CA SER A 357 2.51 -9.79 -9.55
C SER A 357 3.35 -8.96 -10.50
N VAL A 358 4.54 -8.61 -10.06
CA VAL A 358 5.50 -7.75 -10.78
C VAL A 358 6.92 -8.29 -10.64
N THR A 359 7.83 -7.94 -11.56
CA THR A 359 9.26 -8.19 -11.34
C THR A 359 9.84 -7.27 -10.28
N ASP A 360 11.00 -7.60 -9.72
CA ASP A 360 11.66 -6.76 -8.70
C ASP A 360 11.92 -5.33 -9.21
N ALA A 361 12.27 -5.17 -10.49
CA ALA A 361 12.50 -3.87 -11.12
C ALA A 361 11.19 -3.06 -11.26
N MET A 362 10.09 -3.74 -11.65
CA MET A 362 8.78 -3.13 -11.79
C MET A 362 8.17 -2.77 -10.44
N TRP A 363 8.53 -3.48 -9.36
CA TRP A 363 7.93 -3.30 -8.05
C TRP A 363 8.14 -1.89 -7.49
N ASP A 364 9.29 -1.29 -7.73
CA ASP A 364 9.55 0.09 -7.33
C ASP A 364 8.62 1.11 -8.02
N ILE A 365 8.19 0.81 -9.26
CA ILE A 365 7.24 1.64 -10.00
C ILE A 365 5.81 1.46 -9.46
N THR A 366 5.41 0.21 -9.13
CA THR A 366 4.02 -0.13 -8.84
C THR A 366 3.63 0.02 -7.37
N ARG A 367 4.59 0.07 -6.45
CA ARG A 367 4.32 0.19 -5.00
C ARG A 367 3.75 1.55 -4.54
N VAL A 368 3.68 2.50 -5.44
CA VAL A 368 3.31 3.88 -5.14
C VAL A 368 1.80 4.07 -5.04
N ILE A 369 1.37 5.12 -4.34
CA ILE A 369 -0.03 5.40 -4.03
C ILE A 369 -0.94 5.36 -5.26
N PRO A 370 -0.63 6.03 -6.41
CA PRO A 370 -1.49 5.97 -7.58
C PRO A 370 -1.77 4.55 -8.07
N VAL A 371 -0.72 3.72 -8.19
CA VAL A 371 -0.86 2.34 -8.68
C VAL A 371 -1.58 1.46 -7.65
N CYS A 372 -1.36 1.71 -6.34
CA CYS A 372 -2.13 1.06 -5.30
C CYS A 372 -3.64 1.35 -5.44
N ALA A 373 -4.01 2.59 -5.75
CA ALA A 373 -5.40 2.97 -5.94
C ALA A 373 -5.99 2.38 -7.23
N VAL A 374 -5.26 2.42 -8.35
CA VAL A 374 -5.68 1.81 -9.63
C VAL A 374 -5.92 0.30 -9.48
N SER A 375 -4.96 -0.42 -8.91
CA SER A 375 -5.10 -1.86 -8.68
C SER A 375 -6.20 -2.20 -7.67
N GLY A 376 -6.38 -1.35 -6.66
CA GLY A 376 -7.46 -1.48 -5.68
C GLY A 376 -8.84 -1.34 -6.32
N GLU A 377 -9.04 -0.33 -7.17
CA GLU A 377 -10.30 -0.12 -7.88
C GLU A 377 -10.64 -1.31 -8.78
N ALA A 378 -9.68 -1.81 -9.54
CA ALA A 378 -9.86 -2.98 -10.38
C ALA A 378 -10.18 -4.24 -9.56
N ALA A 379 -9.42 -4.49 -8.50
CA ALA A 379 -9.61 -5.65 -7.63
C ALA A 379 -10.96 -5.63 -6.90
N GLY A 380 -11.35 -4.48 -6.36
CA GLY A 380 -12.62 -4.33 -5.67
C GLY A 380 -13.83 -4.46 -6.61
N THR A 381 -13.76 -3.87 -7.80
CA THR A 381 -14.77 -4.05 -8.85
C THR A 381 -14.93 -5.53 -9.20
N ALA A 382 -13.82 -6.22 -9.51
CA ALA A 382 -13.83 -7.64 -9.84
C ALA A 382 -14.36 -8.51 -8.69
N ALA A 383 -13.98 -8.20 -7.43
CA ALA A 383 -14.41 -8.94 -6.25
C ALA A 383 -15.92 -8.87 -6.01
N ALA A 384 -16.56 -7.77 -6.37
CA ALA A 384 -18.01 -7.65 -6.34
C ALA A 384 -18.70 -8.45 -7.45
N MET A 385 -18.02 -8.73 -8.58
CA MET A 385 -18.59 -9.38 -9.75
C MET A 385 -18.50 -10.91 -9.72
N THR A 386 -17.45 -11.47 -9.08
CA THR A 386 -17.18 -12.92 -9.17
C THR A 386 -16.59 -13.50 -7.88
N ASP A 387 -16.67 -14.81 -7.75
CA ASP A 387 -15.94 -15.64 -6.76
C ASP A 387 -14.93 -16.59 -7.43
N ASP A 388 -14.63 -16.38 -8.73
CA ASP A 388 -13.62 -17.11 -9.52
C ASP A 388 -13.02 -16.15 -10.57
N PHE A 389 -11.89 -15.53 -10.23
CA PHE A 389 -11.28 -14.48 -11.05
C PHE A 389 -10.80 -14.97 -12.41
N ALA A 390 -10.38 -16.23 -12.51
CA ALA A 390 -9.97 -16.83 -13.78
C ALA A 390 -11.14 -17.01 -14.76
N SER A 391 -12.37 -17.04 -14.25
CA SER A 391 -13.58 -17.22 -15.03
C SER A 391 -14.33 -15.91 -15.34
N LEU A 392 -13.86 -14.78 -14.81
CA LEU A 392 -14.49 -13.47 -15.05
C LEU A 392 -14.22 -13.03 -16.49
N PRO A 393 -15.26 -12.78 -17.32
CA PRO A 393 -15.06 -12.19 -18.63
C PRO A 393 -14.46 -10.79 -18.47
N ILE A 394 -13.28 -10.59 -19.09
CA ILE A 394 -12.53 -9.35 -18.89
C ILE A 394 -13.27 -8.13 -19.44
N GLU A 395 -14.02 -8.30 -20.53
CA GLU A 395 -14.81 -7.24 -21.17
C GLU A 395 -15.90 -6.70 -20.23
N ASP A 396 -16.49 -7.56 -19.38
CA ASP A 396 -17.48 -7.15 -18.39
C ASP A 396 -16.83 -6.25 -17.33
N LEU A 397 -15.66 -6.64 -16.81
CA LEU A 397 -14.89 -5.84 -15.86
C LEU A 397 -14.46 -4.50 -16.49
N GLN A 398 -13.92 -4.54 -17.71
CA GLN A 398 -13.48 -3.35 -18.44
C GLN A 398 -14.63 -2.39 -18.70
N THR A 399 -15.82 -2.90 -19.01
CA THR A 399 -17.03 -2.09 -19.19
C THR A 399 -17.39 -1.32 -17.93
N VAL A 400 -17.35 -1.98 -16.77
CA VAL A 400 -17.64 -1.34 -15.48
C VAL A 400 -16.57 -0.30 -15.14
N LEU A 401 -15.30 -0.64 -15.28
CA LEU A 401 -14.18 0.27 -15.00
C LEU A 401 -14.24 1.52 -15.89
N THR A 402 -14.48 1.35 -17.18
CA THR A 402 -14.61 2.49 -18.11
C THR A 402 -15.79 3.38 -17.76
N LYS A 403 -16.95 2.79 -17.37
CA LYS A 403 -18.12 3.55 -16.89
C LYS A 403 -17.80 4.36 -15.63
N ASN A 404 -16.89 3.87 -14.80
CA ASN A 404 -16.41 4.57 -13.58
C ASN A 404 -15.31 5.60 -13.88
N GLY A 405 -14.97 5.82 -15.14
CA GLY A 405 -13.98 6.83 -15.57
C GLY A 405 -12.54 6.33 -15.65
N VAL A 406 -12.31 5.02 -15.50
CA VAL A 406 -10.96 4.45 -15.68
C VAL A 406 -10.60 4.42 -17.17
N ILE A 407 -9.38 4.84 -17.51
CA ILE A 407 -8.82 4.72 -18.83
C ILE A 407 -7.98 3.43 -18.89
N LEU A 408 -8.28 2.57 -19.83
CA LEU A 408 -7.68 1.22 -19.92
C LEU A 408 -6.45 1.17 -20.83
N HIS A 409 -6.44 2.01 -21.88
CA HIS A 409 -5.40 2.02 -22.90
C HIS A 409 -4.88 3.43 -23.14
N GLU A 410 -3.62 3.53 -23.56
CA GLU A 410 -2.91 4.79 -23.83
C GLU A 410 -3.41 5.52 -25.11
#